data_465a9c0c505cb2a988a9fde0762ec832
#
_entry.id   465a9c0c505cb2a988a9fde0762ec832
#
_cell.length_a   1.000
_cell.length_b   1.000
_cell.length_c   1.000
_cell.angle_alpha   90.00
_cell.angle_beta   90.00
_cell.angle_gamma   90.00
#
_symmetry.space_group_name_H-M   'P 1'
#
loop_
_entity.id
_entity.type
_entity.pdbx_description
1 polymer ?
#
loop_
_entity_poly.entity_id
_entity_poly.type
_entity_poly.pdbx_seq_one_letter_code
_entity_poly.pdbx_strand_id
1 'polypeptide(L)'
;DIRKKYIKFLGYEFKMVRGKSRRGYISRTIPDRDRLKRKVDQIAEEIKNIPKCYSREQLIGEINRINSKVRGIIQYNQCCTWVSVAMDKHGRRLQLLAMRRLKQYKGKWIPANQTQNLPHIHQQYKQKIPSVKYRDIYVGFTALTFCRWEQTRYKNQAETPYTEDGRQAYFQRTKKKRINARLDEMYPDKTARA
;
A
#
# COMPACT_ATOMS: atom_id res chain seq x y z
N ASP A 1 9.76 -28.58 8.27
CA ASP A 1 10.05 -28.59 6.84
C ASP A 1 9.29 -27.47 6.13
N ILE A 2 10.02 -26.50 5.58
CA ILE A 2 9.52 -25.33 4.86
C ILE A 2 8.70 -25.68 3.59
N ARG A 3 8.85 -26.88 3.07
CA ARG A 3 8.07 -27.41 1.95
C ARG A 3 6.64 -27.83 2.38
N LYS A 4 6.47 -28.16 3.66
CA LYS A 4 5.18 -28.60 4.21
C LYS A 4 4.44 -27.47 4.92
N LYS A 5 5.11 -26.63 5.70
CA LYS A 5 4.52 -25.56 6.50
C LYS A 5 5.12 -24.22 6.18
N TYR A 6 4.33 -23.15 6.35
CA TYR A 6 4.84 -21.78 6.29
C TYR A 6 5.68 -21.48 7.54
N ILE A 7 6.77 -20.75 7.33
CA ILE A 7 7.61 -20.19 8.39
C ILE A 7 7.36 -18.70 8.44
N LYS A 8 7.08 -18.17 9.63
CA LYS A 8 6.90 -16.73 9.87
C LYS A 8 8.25 -16.08 10.15
N PHE A 9 8.55 -15.01 9.41
CA PHE A 9 9.76 -14.22 9.63
C PHE A 9 9.53 -12.77 9.18
N LEU A 10 9.89 -11.81 10.03
CA LEU A 10 9.78 -10.36 9.77
C LEU A 10 8.41 -9.87 9.22
N GLY A 11 7.32 -10.51 9.67
CA GLY A 11 5.97 -10.14 9.25
C GLY A 11 5.54 -10.71 7.91
N TYR A 12 6.25 -11.72 7.42
CA TYR A 12 5.93 -12.50 6.24
C TYR A 12 5.85 -13.99 6.57
N GLU A 13 5.16 -14.73 5.72
CA GLU A 13 5.13 -16.19 5.75
C GLU A 13 5.81 -16.73 4.50
N PHE A 14 6.76 -17.63 4.68
CA PHE A 14 7.58 -18.24 3.64
C PHE A 14 7.27 -19.72 3.51
N LYS A 15 7.18 -20.20 2.28
CA LYS A 15 7.04 -21.61 1.95
C LYS A 15 7.75 -21.92 0.65
N MET A 16 8.36 -23.10 0.56
CA MET A 16 8.85 -23.65 -0.71
C MET A 16 7.72 -24.40 -1.40
N VAL A 17 7.41 -24.05 -2.64
CA VAL A 17 6.40 -24.73 -3.45
C VAL A 17 7.02 -25.27 -4.72
N ARG A 18 6.47 -26.36 -5.25
CA ARG A 18 6.95 -26.93 -6.52
C ARG A 18 6.67 -25.93 -7.65
N GLY A 19 7.69 -25.52 -8.34
CA GLY A 19 7.59 -24.65 -9.51
C GLY A 19 7.21 -25.42 -10.76
N LYS A 20 6.69 -24.71 -11.76
CA LYS A 20 6.43 -25.27 -13.09
C LYS A 20 7.71 -25.37 -13.95
N SER A 21 8.81 -24.75 -13.53
CA SER A 21 10.08 -24.76 -14.27
C SER A 21 10.98 -25.94 -13.85
N ARG A 22 12.01 -26.21 -14.65
CA ARG A 22 13.04 -27.24 -14.38
C ARG A 22 13.78 -27.05 -13.03
N ARG A 23 13.69 -25.89 -12.39
CA ARG A 23 14.34 -25.58 -11.10
C ARG A 23 13.67 -26.22 -9.87
N GLY A 24 12.61 -27.02 -10.05
CA GLY A 24 11.97 -27.82 -9.01
C GLY A 24 11.20 -27.02 -7.97
N TYR A 25 11.84 -26.28 -7.07
CA TYR A 25 11.18 -25.52 -6.00
C TYR A 25 11.44 -24.03 -6.12
N ILE A 26 10.38 -23.25 -5.82
CA ILE A 26 10.43 -21.79 -5.75
C ILE A 26 9.96 -21.31 -4.38
N SER A 27 10.52 -20.22 -3.91
CA SER A 27 10.04 -19.56 -2.69
C SER A 27 8.74 -18.82 -2.95
N ARG A 28 7.72 -19.08 -2.12
CA ARG A 28 6.49 -18.33 -2.05
C ARG A 28 6.51 -17.49 -0.78
N THR A 29 6.32 -16.19 -0.94
CA THR A 29 6.22 -15.25 0.16
C THR A 29 4.82 -14.65 0.16
N ILE A 30 4.17 -14.67 1.31
CA ILE A 30 2.88 -14.02 1.53
C ILE A 30 2.97 -13.12 2.77
N PRO A 31 2.11 -12.09 2.89
CA PRO A 31 1.98 -11.35 4.14
C PRO A 31 1.63 -12.29 5.31
N ASP A 32 2.17 -12.02 6.51
CA ASP A 32 1.71 -12.69 7.73
C ASP A 32 0.20 -12.45 7.87
N ARG A 33 -0.56 -13.54 7.78
CA ARG A 33 -2.03 -13.52 7.71
C ARG A 33 -2.66 -12.93 8.96
N ASP A 34 -2.11 -13.22 10.13
CA ASP A 34 -2.66 -12.73 11.41
C ASP A 34 -2.37 -11.25 11.59
N ARG A 35 -1.16 -10.81 11.21
CA ARG A 35 -0.76 -9.41 11.24
C ARG A 35 -1.56 -8.57 10.24
N LEU A 36 -1.71 -9.06 9.02
CA LEU A 36 -2.51 -8.40 7.98
C LEU A 36 -3.95 -8.26 8.42
N LYS A 37 -4.56 -9.36 8.92
CA LYS A 37 -5.94 -9.36 9.42
C LYS A 37 -6.14 -8.33 10.52
N ARG A 38 -5.27 -8.28 11.54
CA ARG A 38 -5.36 -7.28 12.63
C ARG A 38 -5.32 -5.86 12.12
N LYS A 39 -4.39 -5.54 11.18
CA LYS A 39 -4.32 -4.19 10.58
C LYS A 39 -5.56 -3.85 9.77
N VAL A 40 -6.09 -4.80 9.01
CA VAL A 40 -7.32 -4.62 8.23
C VAL A 40 -8.53 -4.42 9.15
N ASP A 41 -8.61 -5.17 10.26
CA ASP A 41 -9.70 -5.02 11.23
C ASP A 41 -9.64 -3.65 11.93
N GLN A 42 -8.45 -3.14 12.26
CA GLN A 42 -8.27 -1.77 12.76
C GLN A 42 -8.78 -0.72 11.78
N ILE A 43 -8.43 -0.85 10.49
CA ILE A 43 -8.93 0.05 9.44
C ILE A 43 -10.46 -0.08 9.30
N ALA A 44 -11.01 -1.29 9.40
CA ALA A 44 -12.45 -1.51 9.34
C ALA A 44 -13.19 -0.80 10.48
N GLU A 45 -12.65 -0.79 11.69
CA GLU A 45 -13.22 -0.05 12.83
C GLU A 45 -13.17 1.48 12.58
N GLU A 46 -12.07 1.99 12.04
CA GLU A 46 -11.98 3.40 11.68
C GLU A 46 -13.02 3.80 10.62
N ILE A 47 -13.20 2.98 9.58
CA ILE A 47 -14.24 3.19 8.57
C ILE A 47 -15.65 3.16 9.20
N LYS A 48 -15.90 2.32 10.19
CA LYS A 48 -17.19 2.29 10.91
C LYS A 48 -17.46 3.59 11.67
N ASN A 49 -16.43 4.28 12.13
CA ASN A 49 -16.52 5.52 12.88
C ASN A 49 -16.71 6.77 11.99
N ILE A 50 -16.57 6.68 10.67
CA ILE A 50 -16.79 7.78 9.71
C ILE A 50 -18.14 8.49 9.90
N PRO A 51 -19.27 7.81 10.19
CA PRO A 51 -20.55 8.49 10.45
C PRO A 51 -20.55 9.48 11.61
N LYS A 52 -19.51 9.46 12.46
CA LYS A 52 -19.34 10.39 13.58
C LYS A 52 -18.68 11.72 13.16
N CYS A 53 -18.32 11.88 11.89
CA CYS A 53 -17.77 13.15 11.41
C CYS A 53 -18.84 14.22 11.36
N TYR A 54 -18.58 15.36 12.01
CA TYR A 54 -19.51 16.49 12.12
C TYR A 54 -19.46 17.41 10.90
N SER A 55 -18.33 17.45 10.18
CA SER A 55 -18.15 18.27 9.00
C SER A 55 -17.63 17.48 7.81
N ARG A 56 -17.79 18.07 6.60
CA ARG A 56 -17.25 17.47 5.39
C ARG A 56 -15.72 17.51 5.36
N GLU A 57 -15.10 18.56 5.90
CA GLU A 57 -13.66 18.70 6.05
C GLU A 57 -13.11 17.59 6.93
N GLN A 58 -13.75 17.34 8.06
CA GLN A 58 -13.38 16.26 8.96
C GLN A 58 -13.51 14.89 8.26
N LEU A 59 -14.57 14.67 7.50
CA LEU A 59 -14.73 13.44 6.69
C LEU A 59 -13.56 13.24 5.72
N ILE A 60 -13.16 14.29 4.99
CA ILE A 60 -12.05 14.21 4.04
C ILE A 60 -10.73 13.92 4.76
N GLY A 61 -10.49 14.57 5.90
CA GLY A 61 -9.34 14.29 6.75
C GLY A 61 -9.26 12.82 7.17
N GLU A 62 -10.39 12.25 7.62
CA GLU A 62 -10.47 10.83 8.00
C GLU A 62 -10.25 9.87 6.82
N ILE A 63 -10.83 10.17 5.65
CA ILE A 63 -10.58 9.38 4.44
C ILE A 63 -9.08 9.37 4.10
N ASN A 64 -8.43 10.52 4.11
CA ASN A 64 -7.01 10.62 3.80
C ASN A 64 -6.13 9.94 4.86
N ARG A 65 -6.49 10.03 6.14
CA ARG A 65 -5.82 9.32 7.24
C ARG A 65 -5.91 7.80 7.06
N ILE A 66 -7.08 7.29 6.72
CA ILE A 66 -7.29 5.87 6.43
C ILE A 66 -6.50 5.45 5.19
N ASN A 67 -6.51 6.26 4.13
CA ASN A 67 -5.75 6.01 2.92
C ASN A 67 -4.24 5.89 3.20
N SER A 68 -3.69 6.73 4.07
CA SER A 68 -2.28 6.64 4.47
C SER A 68 -1.94 5.29 5.13
N LYS A 69 -2.84 4.76 5.96
CA LYS A 69 -2.68 3.42 6.57
C LYS A 69 -2.77 2.29 5.53
N VAL A 70 -3.73 2.39 4.61
CA VAL A 70 -3.88 1.43 3.50
C VAL A 70 -2.61 1.42 2.64
N ARG A 71 -2.07 2.60 2.30
CA ARG A 71 -0.81 2.74 1.56
C ARG A 71 0.36 2.09 2.28
N GLY A 72 0.49 2.30 3.59
CA GLY A 72 1.52 1.65 4.39
C GLY A 72 1.44 0.12 4.33
N ILE A 73 0.22 -0.44 4.32
CA ILE A 73 0.03 -1.89 4.14
C ILE A 73 0.46 -2.32 2.73
N ILE A 74 0.10 -1.57 1.69
CA ILE A 74 0.47 -1.85 0.30
C ILE A 74 1.99 -1.85 0.16
N GLN A 75 2.66 -0.75 0.52
CA GLN A 75 4.10 -0.59 0.39
C GLN A 75 4.89 -1.66 1.14
N TYR A 76 4.44 -2.00 2.36
CA TYR A 76 5.10 -3.04 3.15
C TYR A 76 5.00 -4.42 2.50
N ASN A 77 3.89 -4.74 1.83
CA ASN A 77 3.61 -6.09 1.36
C ASN A 77 3.86 -6.30 -0.15
N GLN A 78 4.13 -5.25 -0.92
CA GLN A 78 4.33 -5.36 -2.37
C GLN A 78 5.52 -6.26 -2.78
N CYS A 79 6.47 -6.50 -1.88
CA CYS A 79 7.56 -7.44 -2.10
C CYS A 79 7.14 -8.92 -2.04
N CYS A 80 5.94 -9.24 -1.56
CA CYS A 80 5.44 -10.62 -1.46
C CYS A 80 5.05 -11.17 -2.83
N THR A 81 5.55 -12.34 -3.19
CA THR A 81 5.27 -12.96 -4.50
C THR A 81 3.80 -13.30 -4.75
N TRP A 82 3.02 -13.49 -3.68
CA TRP A 82 1.58 -13.80 -3.74
C TRP A 82 0.73 -12.79 -3.00
N VAL A 83 1.07 -11.52 -3.15
CA VAL A 83 0.41 -10.42 -2.44
C VAL A 83 -1.03 -10.19 -2.91
N SER A 84 -1.31 -10.28 -4.20
CA SER A 84 -2.65 -9.98 -4.75
C SER A 84 -3.74 -10.84 -4.11
N VAL A 85 -3.53 -12.15 -4.00
CA VAL A 85 -4.50 -13.08 -3.41
C VAL A 85 -4.83 -12.71 -1.96
N ALA A 86 -3.82 -12.31 -1.17
CA ALA A 86 -4.02 -11.90 0.21
C ALA A 86 -4.78 -10.57 0.30
N MET A 87 -4.47 -9.62 -0.60
CA MET A 87 -5.05 -8.28 -0.59
C MET A 87 -6.47 -8.24 -1.14
N ASP A 88 -6.81 -9.06 -2.15
CA ASP A 88 -8.14 -9.09 -2.76
C ASP A 88 -9.23 -9.45 -1.75
N LYS A 89 -8.97 -10.48 -0.93
CA LYS A 89 -9.91 -10.92 0.11
C LYS A 89 -10.28 -9.79 1.07
N HIS A 90 -9.29 -9.05 1.55
CA HIS A 90 -9.48 -7.98 2.53
C HIS A 90 -9.91 -6.67 1.87
N GLY A 91 -9.41 -6.37 0.67
CA GLY A 91 -9.69 -5.16 -0.06
C GLY A 91 -11.17 -5.01 -0.40
N ARG A 92 -11.79 -6.08 -0.91
CA ARG A 92 -13.23 -6.07 -1.22
C ARG A 92 -14.09 -5.79 0.01
N ARG A 93 -13.76 -6.40 1.16
CA ARG A 93 -14.46 -6.17 2.44
C ARG A 93 -14.39 -4.70 2.85
N LEU A 94 -13.20 -4.09 2.82
CA LEU A 94 -13.02 -2.68 3.22
C LEU A 94 -13.75 -1.73 2.29
N GLN A 95 -13.71 -1.96 0.98
CA GLN A 95 -14.42 -1.11 0.01
C GLN A 95 -15.93 -1.16 0.18
N LEU A 96 -16.51 -2.34 0.36
CA LEU A 96 -17.96 -2.47 0.61
C LEU A 96 -18.35 -1.78 1.92
N LEU A 97 -17.54 -1.91 2.97
CA LEU A 97 -17.77 -1.23 4.23
C LEU A 97 -17.68 0.30 4.07
N ALA A 98 -16.64 0.80 3.40
CA ALA A 98 -16.47 2.22 3.10
C ALA A 98 -17.68 2.77 2.32
N MET A 99 -18.12 2.07 1.26
CA MET A 99 -19.27 2.50 0.49
C MET A 99 -20.55 2.57 1.33
N ARG A 100 -20.78 1.58 2.21
CA ARG A 100 -21.93 1.61 3.12
C ARG A 100 -21.91 2.84 4.04
N ARG A 101 -20.73 3.22 4.55
CA ARG A 101 -20.59 4.38 5.45
C ARG A 101 -20.65 5.72 4.71
N LEU A 102 -20.19 5.76 3.45
CA LEU A 102 -20.29 6.96 2.64
C LEU A 102 -21.70 7.24 2.07
N LYS A 103 -22.65 6.30 2.14
CA LYS A 103 -24.01 6.51 1.61
C LYS A 103 -24.65 7.77 2.18
N GLN A 104 -24.53 8.03 3.48
CA GLN A 104 -25.10 9.23 4.13
C GLN A 104 -24.50 10.55 3.62
N TYR A 105 -23.29 10.49 3.03
CA TYR A 105 -22.62 11.65 2.42
C TYR A 105 -22.77 11.68 0.89
N LYS A 106 -23.75 10.96 0.34
CA LYS A 106 -23.99 10.80 -1.10
C LYS A 106 -22.80 10.17 -1.84
N GLY A 107 -22.12 9.22 -1.17
CA GLY A 107 -20.99 8.48 -1.75
C GLY A 107 -21.38 7.70 -3.01
N LYS A 108 -20.43 7.63 -3.95
CA LYS A 108 -20.57 6.94 -5.24
C LYS A 108 -19.35 6.08 -5.54
N TRP A 109 -19.54 5.07 -6.39
CA TRP A 109 -18.44 4.33 -6.98
C TRP A 109 -17.87 5.12 -8.16
N ILE A 110 -16.67 5.67 -8.00
CA ILE A 110 -15.96 6.47 -9.01
C ILE A 110 -14.71 5.74 -9.44
N PRO A 111 -14.34 5.72 -10.74
CA PRO A 111 -13.04 5.20 -11.17
C PRO A 111 -11.90 5.90 -10.42
N ALA A 112 -10.91 5.15 -9.96
CA ALA A 112 -9.83 5.70 -9.14
C ALA A 112 -9.09 6.85 -9.85
N ASN A 113 -8.86 6.72 -11.17
CA ASN A 113 -8.21 7.75 -11.97
C ASN A 113 -9.00 9.08 -12.08
N GLN A 114 -10.25 9.12 -11.64
CA GLN A 114 -11.06 10.34 -11.58
C GLN A 114 -11.07 10.97 -10.19
N THR A 115 -10.37 10.40 -9.22
CA THR A 115 -10.25 10.97 -7.87
C THR A 115 -8.98 11.81 -7.75
N GLN A 116 -9.03 12.90 -6.99
CA GLN A 116 -7.97 13.89 -6.91
C GLN A 116 -7.15 13.82 -5.62
N ASN A 117 -7.56 13.05 -4.64
CA ASN A 117 -6.86 13.00 -3.35
C ASN A 117 -5.53 12.21 -3.36
N LEU A 118 -5.30 11.34 -4.33
CA LEU A 118 -4.02 10.61 -4.48
C LEU A 118 -3.72 10.37 -5.98
N PRO A 119 -3.50 11.42 -6.78
CA PRO A 119 -3.39 11.31 -8.22
C PRO A 119 -2.27 10.37 -8.65
N HIS A 120 -1.09 10.45 -8.04
CA HIS A 120 0.08 9.63 -8.37
C HIS A 120 -0.14 8.11 -8.14
N ILE A 121 -1.13 7.73 -7.34
CA ILE A 121 -1.50 6.32 -7.13
C ILE A 121 -2.74 5.98 -7.94
N HIS A 122 -3.80 6.76 -7.75
CA HIS A 122 -5.11 6.46 -8.30
C HIS A 122 -5.17 6.55 -9.82
N GLN A 123 -4.38 7.44 -10.46
CA GLN A 123 -4.34 7.61 -11.93
C GLN A 123 -4.00 6.31 -12.67
N GLN A 124 -3.27 5.40 -12.05
CA GLN A 124 -2.87 4.13 -12.66
C GLN A 124 -4.02 3.11 -12.73
N TYR A 125 -5.15 3.36 -12.04
CA TYR A 125 -6.21 2.37 -11.87
C TYR A 125 -7.56 2.88 -12.37
N LYS A 126 -8.19 2.08 -13.26
CA LYS A 126 -9.55 2.28 -13.73
C LYS A 126 -10.61 1.64 -12.81
N GLN A 127 -10.19 0.86 -11.82
CA GLN A 127 -11.10 0.22 -10.86
C GLN A 127 -11.91 1.29 -10.12
N LYS A 128 -13.22 1.03 -9.96
CA LYS A 128 -14.09 1.91 -9.19
C LYS A 128 -13.81 1.74 -7.69
N ILE A 129 -13.73 2.87 -7.00
CA ILE A 129 -13.52 2.94 -5.55
C ILE A 129 -14.61 3.78 -4.89
N PRO A 130 -14.96 3.52 -3.62
CA PRO A 130 -15.88 4.33 -2.85
C PRO A 130 -15.35 5.75 -2.74
N SER A 131 -16.13 6.72 -3.15
CA SER A 131 -15.71 8.12 -3.22
C SER A 131 -16.83 9.05 -2.82
N VAL A 132 -16.49 10.25 -2.33
CA VAL A 132 -17.43 11.32 -1.99
C VAL A 132 -17.03 12.58 -2.73
N LYS A 133 -18.01 13.36 -3.17
CA LYS A 133 -17.77 14.66 -3.76
C LYS A 133 -17.55 15.70 -2.66
N TYR A 134 -16.46 16.44 -2.76
CA TYR A 134 -16.14 17.56 -1.90
C TYR A 134 -15.78 18.77 -2.76
N ARG A 135 -16.56 19.84 -2.69
CA ARG A 135 -16.49 20.94 -3.66
C ARG A 135 -16.59 20.37 -5.09
N ASP A 136 -15.60 20.63 -5.93
CA ASP A 136 -15.57 20.15 -7.32
C ASP A 136 -14.70 18.92 -7.55
N ILE A 137 -14.18 18.32 -6.49
CA ILE A 137 -13.30 17.16 -6.57
C ILE A 137 -13.95 15.89 -5.99
N TYR A 138 -13.49 14.73 -6.46
CA TYR A 138 -13.83 13.45 -5.86
C TYR A 138 -12.70 12.95 -4.98
N VAL A 139 -13.01 12.60 -3.74
CA VAL A 139 -12.09 12.03 -2.76
C VAL A 139 -12.47 10.56 -2.56
N GLY A 140 -11.54 9.65 -2.87
CA GLY A 140 -11.76 8.21 -2.86
C GLY A 140 -10.99 7.47 -1.79
N PHE A 141 -11.50 6.29 -1.42
CA PHE A 141 -10.79 5.32 -0.58
C PHE A 141 -9.83 4.48 -1.42
N THR A 142 -8.55 4.48 -1.07
CA THR A 142 -7.55 3.62 -1.70
C THR A 142 -7.89 2.14 -1.47
N ALA A 143 -7.82 1.34 -2.52
CA ALA A 143 -8.10 -0.08 -2.44
C ALA A 143 -6.84 -0.88 -2.12
N LEU A 144 -6.92 -1.86 -1.22
CA LEU A 144 -5.84 -2.84 -1.01
C LEU A 144 -5.53 -3.66 -2.27
N THR A 145 -6.51 -3.81 -3.17
CA THR A 145 -6.35 -4.46 -4.48
C THR A 145 -5.38 -3.73 -5.42
N PHE A 146 -4.98 -2.50 -5.08
CA PHE A 146 -3.91 -1.78 -5.79
C PHE A 146 -2.51 -2.29 -5.44
N CYS A 147 -2.39 -3.16 -4.45
CA CYS A 147 -1.13 -3.79 -4.12
C CYS A 147 -0.74 -4.78 -5.23
N ARG A 148 0.34 -4.47 -5.94
CA ARG A 148 0.95 -5.34 -6.94
C ARG A 148 2.31 -5.79 -6.45
N TRP A 149 2.70 -6.98 -6.89
CA TRP A 149 4.05 -7.43 -6.62
C TRP A 149 5.07 -6.52 -7.34
N GLU A 150 6.05 -6.09 -6.59
CA GLU A 150 7.21 -5.37 -7.11
C GLU A 150 8.47 -6.09 -6.68
N GLN A 151 9.36 -6.29 -7.64
CA GLN A 151 10.66 -6.89 -7.35
C GLN A 151 11.44 -5.95 -6.44
N THR A 152 11.78 -6.43 -5.24
CA THR A 152 12.70 -5.71 -4.36
C THR A 152 14.05 -5.59 -5.05
N ARG A 153 14.50 -4.37 -5.29
CA ARG A 153 15.86 -4.15 -5.74
C ARG A 153 16.79 -4.51 -4.60
N TYR A 154 17.71 -5.44 -4.85
CA TYR A 154 18.78 -5.69 -3.91
C TYR A 154 19.55 -4.39 -3.72
N LYS A 155 19.61 -3.90 -2.48
CA LYS A 155 20.56 -2.84 -2.16
C LYS A 155 21.97 -3.45 -2.30
N ASN A 156 22.84 -2.75 -3.01
CA ASN A 156 24.23 -3.11 -3.05
C ASN A 156 24.76 -3.08 -1.61
N GLN A 157 25.27 -4.20 -1.10
CA GLN A 157 25.79 -4.28 0.27
C GLN A 157 26.95 -3.31 0.49
N ALA A 158 27.69 -2.99 -0.58
CA ALA A 158 28.72 -1.97 -0.54
C ALA A 158 28.19 -0.54 -0.31
N GLU A 159 26.87 -0.27 -0.51
CA GLU A 159 26.25 1.05 -0.30
C GLU A 159 25.68 1.21 1.11
N THR A 160 26.34 0.69 2.13
CA THR A 160 25.91 0.85 3.51
C THR A 160 26.08 2.31 4.00
N PRO A 161 25.10 2.90 4.72
CA PRO A 161 25.25 4.25 5.28
C PRO A 161 26.22 4.31 6.47
N TYR A 162 26.61 3.15 7.01
CA TYR A 162 27.41 3.05 8.24
C TYR A 162 28.93 3.11 8.01
N THR A 163 29.38 3.01 6.76
CA THR A 163 30.80 3.14 6.39
C THR A 163 31.02 4.30 5.43
N GLU A 164 32.22 4.89 5.44
CA GLU A 164 32.60 5.96 4.51
C GLU A 164 32.53 5.50 3.06
N ASP A 165 33.14 4.35 2.76
CA ASP A 165 33.12 3.74 1.42
C ASP A 165 31.70 3.47 0.92
N GLY A 166 30.83 3.03 1.80
CA GLY A 166 29.43 2.78 1.49
C GLY A 166 28.69 4.06 1.13
N ARG A 167 28.91 5.15 1.86
CA ARG A 167 28.35 6.47 1.55
C ARG A 167 28.90 7.00 0.21
N GLN A 168 30.18 6.85 -0.05
CA GLN A 168 30.80 7.26 -1.31
C GLN A 168 30.24 6.43 -2.49
N ALA A 169 30.13 5.10 -2.36
CA ALA A 169 29.55 4.23 -3.39
C ALA A 169 28.10 4.64 -3.71
N TYR A 170 27.29 4.90 -2.70
CA TYR A 170 25.93 5.43 -2.86
C TYR A 170 25.93 6.78 -3.57
N PHE A 171 26.80 7.68 -3.16
CA PHE A 171 26.94 9.02 -3.73
C PHE A 171 27.36 8.98 -5.20
N GLN A 172 28.32 8.12 -5.56
CA GLN A 172 28.76 7.92 -6.94
C GLN A 172 27.64 7.41 -7.83
N ARG A 173 26.85 6.43 -7.35
CA ARG A 173 25.70 5.92 -8.11
C ARG A 173 24.60 6.97 -8.31
N THR A 174 24.38 7.82 -7.32
CA THR A 174 23.28 8.78 -7.31
C THR A 174 23.69 10.21 -7.72
N LYS A 175 24.99 10.45 -7.96
CA LYS A 175 25.54 11.80 -8.23
C LYS A 175 24.89 12.55 -9.38
N LYS A 176 24.33 11.85 -10.37
CA LYS A 176 23.60 12.46 -11.49
C LYS A 176 22.18 12.91 -11.12
N LYS A 177 21.66 12.49 -9.99
CA LYS A 177 20.32 12.88 -9.52
C LYS A 177 20.41 14.17 -8.72
N ARG A 178 19.55 15.12 -9.01
CA ARG A 178 19.43 16.36 -8.21
C ARG A 178 19.01 16.00 -6.78
N ILE A 179 19.41 16.82 -5.79
CA ILE A 179 19.05 16.61 -4.36
C ILE A 179 17.55 16.43 -4.17
N ASN A 180 16.74 17.25 -4.87
CA ASN A 180 15.28 17.14 -4.81
C ASN A 180 14.74 15.79 -5.32
N ALA A 181 15.35 15.21 -6.36
CA ALA A 181 14.96 13.88 -6.84
C ALA A 181 15.29 12.76 -5.83
N ARG A 182 16.33 12.94 -5.01
CA ARG A 182 16.67 12.01 -3.91
C ARG A 182 15.70 12.12 -2.75
N LEU A 183 15.28 13.32 -2.41
CA LEU A 183 14.25 13.56 -1.40
C LEU A 183 12.89 13.02 -1.87
N ASP A 184 12.57 13.12 -3.16
CA ASP A 184 11.34 12.54 -3.73
C ASP A 184 11.35 11.00 -3.71
N GLU A 185 12.53 10.37 -3.81
CA GLU A 185 12.65 8.91 -3.63
C GLU A 185 12.48 8.46 -2.17
N MET A 186 12.97 9.26 -1.22
CA MET A 186 12.83 8.98 0.22
C MET A 186 11.46 9.37 0.76
N TYR A 187 10.91 10.47 0.27
CA TYR A 187 9.63 11.04 0.68
C TYR A 187 8.78 11.33 -0.57
N PRO A 188 8.13 10.31 -1.14
CA PRO A 188 7.34 10.49 -2.36
C PRO A 188 6.12 11.42 -2.17
N ASP A 189 5.72 11.70 -0.94
CA ASP A 189 4.65 12.64 -0.63
C ASP A 189 5.21 14.03 -0.28
N LYS A 190 4.84 15.03 -1.09
CA LYS A 190 5.20 16.43 -0.80
C LYS A 190 4.68 16.93 0.55
N THR A 191 3.63 16.29 1.09
CA THR A 191 3.07 16.58 2.41
C THR A 191 3.96 16.16 3.57
N ALA A 192 4.94 15.27 3.35
CA ALA A 192 5.91 14.88 4.37
C ALA A 192 7.10 15.87 4.50
N ARG A 193 7.07 16.98 3.76
CA ARG A 193 8.12 18.02 3.76
C ARG A 193 7.77 19.26 4.58
N ALA A 194 6.59 19.28 5.21
CA ALA A 194 6.15 20.38 6.07
C ALA A 194 6.58 20.16 7.51
#